data_8e420beea5fc1173e7c1e29e4bef67a7
#
_entry.id   8e420beea5fc1173e7c1e29e4bef67a7
#
_cell.length_a   1.000
_cell.length_b   1.000
_cell.length_c   1.000
_cell.angle_alpha   90.00
_cell.angle_beta   90.00
_cell.angle_gamma   90.00
#
_symmetry.space_group_name_H-M   'P 1'
#
loop_
_entity.id
_entity.type
_entity.pdbx_description
1 polymer ?
#
loop_
_entity_poly.entity_id
_entity_poly.type
_entity_poly.pdbx_seq_one_letter_code
_entity_poly.pdbx_strand_id
1 'polypeptide(L)'
;MDKDSAFARFRQSFDYLKDSGVLHKQSDLCNALGIGRSHVSEFYNGKEKYFTEGNVRKYAAAFSEYLNPDWLLYGTGQMEKADRRSTRPHIPADKAVVAAGFVGSAIGSVQEGECEVRPVMAPFPWYDFTIEVSGDSMEPTLQDGDIIACEWLPRDAEYKKDKIYVLDTNEGAVVKRITNDGNVIHCHSDNPKYKDFIVDVYSILRIARVVGFVREL
;
A
#
# COMPACT_ATOMS: atom_id res chain seq x y z
N MET A 1 14.57 -29.00 -5.85
CA MET A 1 13.16 -28.55 -5.74
C MET A 1 12.27 -29.69 -6.26
N ASP A 2 11.38 -30.21 -5.45
CA ASP A 2 10.30 -31.07 -5.92
C ASP A 2 9.27 -30.20 -6.68
N LYS A 3 9.06 -30.50 -7.99
CA LYS A 3 8.30 -29.63 -8.88
C LYS A 3 6.81 -29.57 -8.55
N ASP A 4 6.21 -30.70 -8.20
CA ASP A 4 4.77 -30.78 -7.94
C ASP A 4 4.40 -30.01 -6.65
N SER A 5 5.16 -30.23 -5.59
CA SER A 5 4.99 -29.52 -4.34
C SER A 5 5.31 -28.02 -4.49
N ALA A 6 6.33 -27.65 -5.27
CA ALA A 6 6.66 -26.26 -5.52
C ALA A 6 5.59 -25.56 -6.39
N PHE A 7 4.97 -26.29 -7.32
CA PHE A 7 3.87 -25.75 -8.11
C PHE A 7 2.62 -25.50 -7.26
N ALA A 8 2.28 -26.41 -6.37
CA ALA A 8 1.18 -26.21 -5.42
C ALA A 8 1.43 -24.95 -4.53
N ARG A 9 2.65 -24.82 -3.99
CA ARG A 9 3.03 -23.63 -3.20
C ARG A 9 3.02 -22.34 -4.03
N PHE A 10 3.49 -22.40 -5.28
CA PHE A 10 3.41 -21.27 -6.20
C PHE A 10 1.96 -20.81 -6.40
N ARG A 11 1.04 -21.74 -6.67
CA ARG A 11 -0.39 -21.43 -6.84
C ARG A 11 -0.96 -20.77 -5.59
N GLN A 12 -0.72 -21.36 -4.43
CA GLN A 12 -1.15 -20.81 -3.14
C GLN A 12 -0.59 -19.39 -2.93
N SER A 13 0.69 -19.17 -3.22
CA SER A 13 1.32 -17.85 -3.06
C SER A 13 0.79 -16.83 -4.07
N PHE A 14 0.48 -17.25 -5.30
CA PHE A 14 -0.09 -16.37 -6.32
C PHE A 14 -1.50 -15.90 -5.93
N ASP A 15 -2.36 -16.84 -5.50
CA ASP A 15 -3.70 -16.51 -5.03
C ASP A 15 -3.64 -15.56 -3.82
N TYR A 16 -2.72 -15.82 -2.90
CA TYR A 16 -2.46 -14.95 -1.77
C TYR A 16 -2.02 -13.53 -2.19
N LEU A 17 -1.05 -13.39 -3.10
CA LEU A 17 -0.60 -12.08 -3.60
C LEU A 17 -1.71 -11.33 -4.35
N LYS A 18 -2.60 -12.07 -5.00
CA LYS A 18 -3.78 -11.52 -5.67
C LYS A 18 -4.81 -11.00 -4.67
N ASP A 19 -5.12 -11.78 -3.66
CA ASP A 19 -6.08 -11.40 -2.60
C ASP A 19 -5.54 -10.24 -1.76
N SER A 20 -4.22 -10.14 -1.63
CA SER A 20 -3.52 -9.02 -0.97
C SER A 20 -3.36 -7.77 -1.85
N GLY A 21 -3.85 -7.78 -3.11
CA GLY A 21 -3.74 -6.66 -4.03
C GLY A 21 -2.34 -6.39 -4.61
N VAL A 22 -1.36 -7.25 -4.32
CA VAL A 22 0.02 -7.15 -4.83
C VAL A 22 0.11 -7.55 -6.30
N LEU A 23 -0.74 -8.51 -6.72
CA LEU A 23 -0.91 -8.93 -8.10
C LEU A 23 -2.38 -8.76 -8.49
N HIS A 24 -2.65 -8.19 -9.64
CA HIS A 24 -4.02 -8.07 -10.15
C HIS A 24 -4.32 -9.09 -11.24
N LYS A 25 -3.33 -9.44 -12.03
CA LYS A 25 -3.47 -10.34 -13.19
C LYS A 25 -2.18 -11.11 -13.48
N GLN A 26 -2.33 -12.21 -14.18
CA GLN A 26 -1.21 -13.07 -14.57
C GLN A 26 -0.10 -12.33 -15.34
N SER A 27 -0.46 -11.32 -16.13
CA SER A 27 0.55 -10.54 -16.88
C SER A 27 1.49 -9.71 -16.00
N ASP A 28 1.13 -9.47 -14.73
CA ASP A 28 1.99 -8.74 -13.79
C ASP A 28 3.27 -9.54 -13.47
N LEU A 29 3.21 -10.86 -13.64
CA LEU A 29 4.39 -11.73 -13.56
C LEU A 29 5.42 -11.48 -14.69
N CYS A 30 5.04 -10.84 -15.80
CA CYS A 30 5.98 -10.55 -16.89
C CYS A 30 7.15 -9.70 -16.40
N ASN A 31 6.84 -8.65 -15.64
CA ASN A 31 7.83 -7.76 -15.08
C ASN A 31 8.64 -8.45 -13.97
N ALA A 32 7.96 -9.19 -13.10
CA ALA A 32 8.58 -9.88 -11.98
C ALA A 32 9.59 -10.98 -12.44
N LEU A 33 9.25 -11.70 -13.50
CA LEU A 33 10.08 -12.80 -14.01
C LEU A 33 11.04 -12.37 -15.12
N GLY A 34 10.82 -11.21 -15.75
CA GLY A 34 11.59 -10.77 -16.91
C GLY A 34 11.36 -11.63 -18.14
N ILE A 35 10.14 -12.19 -18.33
CA ILE A 35 9.79 -13.06 -19.45
C ILE A 35 8.52 -12.59 -20.16
N GLY A 36 8.38 -12.94 -21.44
CA GLY A 36 7.24 -12.54 -22.25
C GLY A 36 5.92 -13.21 -21.83
N ARG A 37 4.79 -12.62 -22.22
CA ARG A 37 3.43 -13.06 -21.83
C ARG A 37 3.14 -14.54 -22.12
N SER A 38 3.59 -15.06 -23.28
CA SER A 38 3.41 -16.47 -23.63
C SER A 38 4.13 -17.40 -22.64
N HIS A 39 5.36 -17.04 -22.27
CA HIS A 39 6.16 -17.80 -21.31
C HIS A 39 5.61 -17.69 -19.88
N VAL A 40 5.08 -16.52 -19.50
CA VAL A 40 4.38 -16.36 -18.22
C VAL A 40 3.15 -17.25 -18.13
N SER A 41 2.37 -17.34 -19.21
CA SER A 41 1.21 -18.24 -19.25
C SER A 41 1.62 -19.72 -19.04
N GLU A 42 2.68 -20.14 -19.72
CA GLU A 42 3.21 -21.51 -19.58
C GLU A 42 3.80 -21.76 -18.17
N PHE A 43 4.50 -20.77 -17.58
CA PHE A 43 4.99 -20.83 -16.20
C PHE A 43 3.83 -20.93 -15.21
N TYR A 44 2.81 -20.08 -15.36
CA TYR A 44 1.63 -20.07 -14.51
C TYR A 44 0.84 -21.38 -14.55
N ASN A 45 0.84 -22.07 -15.70
CA ASN A 45 0.19 -23.36 -15.89
C ASN A 45 1.10 -24.55 -15.52
N GLY A 46 2.28 -24.30 -14.97
CA GLY A 46 3.19 -25.35 -14.51
C GLY A 46 3.86 -26.14 -15.62
N LYS A 47 3.90 -25.62 -16.87
CA LYS A 47 4.56 -26.33 -17.99
C LYS A 47 6.04 -26.54 -17.68
N GLU A 48 6.47 -27.78 -17.78
CA GLU A 48 7.78 -28.24 -17.31
C GLU A 48 8.97 -27.43 -17.87
N LYS A 49 8.85 -27.01 -19.13
CA LYS A 49 9.86 -26.19 -19.80
C LYS A 49 10.03 -24.80 -19.16
N TYR A 50 8.98 -24.26 -18.59
CA TYR A 50 8.95 -22.88 -18.05
C TYR A 50 8.86 -22.82 -16.54
N PHE A 51 8.22 -23.83 -15.90
CA PHE A 51 8.20 -23.96 -14.44
C PHE A 51 9.51 -24.62 -13.97
N THR A 52 10.58 -23.84 -14.05
CA THR A 52 11.93 -24.24 -13.66
C THR A 52 12.30 -23.64 -12.31
N GLU A 53 13.24 -24.29 -11.61
CA GLU A 53 13.75 -23.76 -10.35
C GLU A 53 14.28 -22.32 -10.50
N GLY A 54 14.93 -21.98 -11.63
CA GLY A 54 15.41 -20.64 -11.92
C GLY A 54 14.28 -19.60 -11.99
N ASN A 55 13.16 -19.93 -12.63
CA ASN A 55 12.01 -19.03 -12.71
C ASN A 55 11.25 -18.94 -11.38
N VAL A 56 11.18 -20.03 -10.62
CA VAL A 56 10.59 -20.02 -9.26
C VAL A 56 11.45 -19.17 -8.32
N ARG A 57 12.79 -19.21 -8.44
CA ARG A 57 13.70 -18.33 -7.68
C ARG A 57 13.52 -16.87 -8.05
N LYS A 58 13.34 -16.54 -9.34
CA LYS A 58 13.05 -15.16 -9.77
C LYS A 58 11.73 -14.67 -9.18
N TYR A 59 10.69 -15.51 -9.21
CA TYR A 59 9.40 -15.20 -8.59
C TYR A 59 9.57 -14.98 -7.08
N ALA A 60 10.26 -15.89 -6.39
CA ALA A 60 10.52 -15.77 -4.96
C ALA A 60 11.30 -14.49 -4.61
N ALA A 61 12.27 -14.10 -5.43
CA ALA A 61 13.04 -12.88 -5.25
C ALA A 61 12.19 -11.62 -5.48
N ALA A 62 11.39 -11.60 -6.54
CA ALA A 62 10.52 -10.47 -6.88
C ALA A 62 9.46 -10.20 -5.80
N PHE A 63 8.99 -11.23 -5.12
CA PHE A 63 7.99 -11.14 -4.06
C PHE A 63 8.56 -11.47 -2.67
N SER A 64 9.89 -11.30 -2.48
CA SER A 64 10.57 -11.62 -1.22
C SER A 64 10.17 -10.74 -0.04
N GLU A 65 9.50 -9.64 -0.29
CA GLU A 65 8.88 -8.82 0.76
C GLU A 65 7.63 -9.46 1.35
N TYR A 66 6.90 -10.26 0.56
CA TYR A 66 5.62 -10.86 0.91
C TYR A 66 5.73 -12.34 1.22
N LEU A 67 6.63 -13.04 0.55
CA LEU A 67 6.76 -14.49 0.58
C LEU A 67 8.10 -14.91 1.17
N ASN A 68 8.07 -16.02 1.91
CA ASN A 68 9.28 -16.72 2.32
C ASN A 68 9.84 -17.55 1.15
N PRO A 69 11.03 -17.20 0.60
CA PRO A 69 11.63 -17.94 -0.51
C PRO A 69 11.89 -19.42 -0.20
N ASP A 70 12.27 -19.74 1.04
CA ASP A 70 12.58 -21.10 1.46
C ASP A 70 11.32 -21.96 1.54
N TRP A 71 10.21 -21.37 1.98
CA TRP A 71 8.92 -22.05 1.93
C TRP A 71 8.51 -22.33 0.47
N LEU A 72 8.62 -21.34 -0.41
CA LEU A 72 8.22 -21.50 -1.79
C LEU A 72 9.04 -22.60 -2.51
N LEU A 73 10.34 -22.61 -2.33
CA LEU A 73 11.27 -23.53 -3.00
C LEU A 73 11.28 -24.91 -2.35
N TYR A 74 11.31 -24.97 -1.03
CA TYR A 74 11.62 -26.20 -0.28
C TYR A 74 10.51 -26.62 0.70
N GLY A 75 9.51 -25.77 0.93
CA GLY A 75 8.45 -26.00 1.92
C GLY A 75 8.88 -25.76 3.36
N THR A 76 10.01 -25.06 3.57
CA THR A 76 10.56 -24.80 4.90
C THR A 76 10.02 -23.50 5.48
N GLY A 77 9.47 -23.56 6.70
CA GLY A 77 8.87 -22.41 7.38
C GLY A 77 7.43 -22.14 6.92
N GLN A 78 6.96 -20.95 7.17
CA GLN A 78 5.63 -20.48 6.75
C GLN A 78 5.72 -19.75 5.41
N MET A 79 4.63 -19.76 4.64
CA MET A 79 4.50 -19.08 3.35
C MET A 79 4.81 -17.58 3.48
N GLU A 80 4.27 -17.00 4.50
CA GLU A 80 4.41 -15.59 4.79
C GLU A 80 5.71 -15.30 5.54
N LYS A 81 6.35 -14.20 5.21
CA LYS A 81 7.37 -13.65 6.12
C LYS A 81 6.63 -13.14 7.37
N ALA A 82 6.81 -13.85 8.47
CA ALA A 82 6.08 -13.67 9.73
C ALA A 82 6.13 -12.24 10.31
N ASP A 83 7.07 -11.39 9.86
CA ASP A 83 7.41 -10.15 10.55
C ASP A 83 6.76 -8.88 9.96
N ARG A 84 6.25 -8.90 8.73
CA ARG A 84 5.67 -7.69 8.11
C ARG A 84 4.15 -7.69 7.95
N ARG A 85 3.44 -8.78 8.28
CA ARG A 85 2.01 -8.92 8.01
C ARG A 85 1.11 -8.84 9.21
N SER A 86 1.65 -9.15 10.39
CA SER A 86 0.93 -8.96 11.63
C SER A 86 0.94 -7.50 12.10
N THR A 87 1.81 -6.68 11.52
CA THR A 87 2.01 -5.30 11.96
C THR A 87 2.20 -4.36 10.79
N ARG A 88 1.83 -3.10 10.96
CA ARG A 88 2.01 -1.99 10.03
C ARG A 88 2.58 -0.79 10.76
N PRO A 89 3.37 0.07 10.09
CA PRO A 89 3.72 1.36 10.64
C PRO A 89 2.48 2.14 11.02
N HIS A 90 2.47 2.67 12.24
CA HIS A 90 1.47 3.61 12.72
C HIS A 90 2.18 4.94 12.99
N ILE A 91 1.65 6.01 12.45
CA ILE A 91 2.18 7.36 12.60
C ILE A 91 1.28 8.09 13.59
N PRO A 92 1.73 8.36 14.84
CA PRO A 92 0.95 9.13 15.81
C PRO A 92 0.70 10.56 15.35
N ALA A 93 -0.37 11.20 15.84
CA ALA A 93 -0.77 12.55 15.44
C ALA A 93 0.32 13.61 15.72
N ASP A 94 1.09 13.46 16.78
CA ASP A 94 2.19 14.36 17.15
C ASP A 94 3.39 14.26 16.20
N LYS A 95 3.51 13.16 15.45
CA LYS A 95 4.56 12.90 14.46
C LYS A 95 4.12 13.21 13.03
N ALA A 96 2.85 13.00 12.74
CA ALA A 96 2.24 13.37 11.49
C ALA A 96 1.33 14.56 11.73
N VAL A 97 1.82 15.76 11.53
CA VAL A 97 0.94 16.93 11.59
C VAL A 97 0.00 16.90 10.38
N VAL A 98 -1.10 16.19 10.57
CA VAL A 98 -2.24 16.20 9.65
C VAL A 98 -3.12 17.37 10.05
N ALA A 99 -2.64 18.57 9.78
CA ALA A 99 -3.38 19.76 10.17
C ALA A 99 -4.41 20.16 9.09
N ALA A 100 -5.50 20.69 9.56
CA ALA A 100 -6.44 21.51 8.78
C ALA A 100 -5.84 22.88 8.38
N GLY A 101 -4.56 22.90 8.09
CA GLY A 101 -3.80 24.08 7.70
C GLY A 101 -2.31 23.86 8.03
N PHE A 102 -1.54 23.81 7.00
CA PHE A 102 -0.09 23.68 6.99
C PHE A 102 0.63 24.02 8.29
N VAL A 103 1.09 23.03 9.03
CA VAL A 103 2.32 23.09 9.87
C VAL A 103 2.75 21.65 10.20
N GLY A 104 3.97 21.24 9.85
CA GLY A 104 4.64 20.08 10.43
C GLY A 104 5.32 19.14 9.43
N SER A 105 6.05 18.18 9.91
CA SER A 105 6.91 17.28 9.12
C SER A 105 6.14 16.43 8.12
N ALA A 106 6.68 16.31 6.92
CA ALA A 106 6.19 15.38 5.91
C ALA A 106 6.26 13.93 6.42
N ILE A 107 5.31 13.07 6.04
CA ILE A 107 5.32 11.62 6.36
C ILE A 107 6.64 10.98 5.93
N GLY A 108 7.22 11.44 4.81
CA GLY A 108 8.52 10.98 4.32
C GLY A 108 9.72 11.40 5.18
N SER A 109 9.55 12.35 6.12
CA SER A 109 10.58 12.73 7.09
C SER A 109 10.48 11.97 8.41
N VAL A 110 9.40 11.22 8.63
CA VAL A 110 9.25 10.33 9.79
C VAL A 110 10.20 9.16 9.61
N GLN A 111 11.23 9.08 10.44
CA GLN A 111 12.19 7.97 10.39
C GLN A 111 11.53 6.68 10.89
N GLU A 112 12.00 5.52 10.42
CA GLU A 112 11.48 4.21 10.85
C GLU A 112 11.45 4.04 12.38
N GLY A 113 12.36 4.70 13.11
CA GLY A 113 12.41 4.69 14.57
C GLY A 113 11.36 5.59 15.27
N GLU A 114 10.64 6.42 14.54
CA GLU A 114 9.59 7.32 15.05
C GLU A 114 8.19 6.77 14.83
N CYS A 115 8.07 5.71 14.02
CA CYS A 115 6.82 4.99 13.82
C CYS A 115 6.62 3.92 14.89
N GLU A 116 5.43 3.85 15.45
CA GLU A 116 5.01 2.69 16.20
C GLU A 116 4.65 1.55 15.25
N VAL A 117 4.95 0.33 15.65
CA VAL A 117 4.54 -0.85 14.89
C VAL A 117 3.30 -1.43 15.57
N ARG A 118 2.16 -1.39 14.88
CA ARG A 118 0.87 -1.87 15.41
C ARG A 118 0.37 -3.11 14.66
N PRO A 119 -0.42 -3.99 15.30
CA PRO A 119 -1.08 -5.10 14.61
C PRO A 119 -1.94 -4.62 13.44
N VAL A 120 -2.02 -5.44 12.40
CA VAL A 120 -2.90 -5.16 11.25
C VAL A 120 -4.35 -5.11 11.72
N MET A 121 -5.05 -4.05 11.36
CA MET A 121 -6.46 -3.89 11.65
C MET A 121 -7.30 -4.64 10.61
N ALA A 122 -7.93 -5.74 11.04
CA ALA A 122 -8.96 -6.42 10.24
C ALA A 122 -10.33 -5.77 10.53
N PRO A 123 -11.26 -5.71 9.55
CA PRO A 123 -11.25 -6.36 8.23
C PRO A 123 -10.86 -5.43 7.07
N PHE A 124 -9.90 -4.53 7.26
CA PHE A 124 -9.50 -3.63 6.17
C PHE A 124 -8.87 -4.40 5.01
N PRO A 125 -9.02 -3.89 3.76
CA PRO A 125 -8.22 -4.34 2.64
C PRO A 125 -6.73 -4.07 2.91
N TRP A 126 -5.85 -4.45 1.99
CA TRP A 126 -4.43 -4.13 2.11
C TRP A 126 -4.22 -2.63 2.32
N TYR A 127 -3.29 -2.30 3.23
CA TYR A 127 -2.81 -0.94 3.46
C TYR A 127 -1.33 -0.98 3.85
N ASP A 128 -0.63 0.13 3.63
CA ASP A 128 0.81 0.20 3.90
C ASP A 128 1.11 0.74 5.30
N PHE A 129 0.30 1.71 5.76
CA PHE A 129 0.48 2.34 7.07
C PHE A 129 -0.83 2.86 7.63
N THR A 130 -0.82 3.20 8.90
CA THR A 130 -1.90 3.95 9.54
C THR A 130 -1.39 5.29 10.04
N ILE A 131 -2.30 6.27 10.10
CA ILE A 131 -2.04 7.61 10.62
C ILE A 131 -3.24 8.08 11.42
N GLU A 132 -2.98 8.78 12.51
CA GLU A 132 -4.01 9.40 13.31
C GLU A 132 -4.40 10.77 12.72
N VAL A 133 -5.69 11.00 12.58
CA VAL A 133 -6.25 12.26 12.06
C VAL A 133 -6.22 13.31 13.17
N SER A 134 -5.73 14.50 12.85
CA SER A 134 -5.79 15.67 13.74
C SER A 134 -6.62 16.78 13.10
N GLY A 135 -7.60 17.28 13.82
CA GLY A 135 -8.47 18.35 13.39
C GLY A 135 -9.80 17.90 12.76
N ASP A 136 -10.67 18.86 12.47
CA ASP A 136 -12.07 18.64 12.10
C ASP A 136 -12.38 18.91 10.62
N SER A 137 -11.38 19.11 9.76
CA SER A 137 -11.58 19.52 8.37
C SER A 137 -12.30 18.49 7.51
N MET A 138 -12.28 17.22 7.90
CA MET A 138 -12.95 16.12 7.19
C MET A 138 -14.21 15.63 7.89
N GLU A 139 -14.68 16.36 8.91
CA GLU A 139 -16.00 16.07 9.51
C GLU A 139 -17.14 16.30 8.51
N PRO A 140 -18.20 15.47 8.57
CA PRO A 140 -18.45 14.41 9.55
C PRO A 140 -17.81 13.06 9.18
N THR A 141 -17.12 12.95 8.05
CA THR A 141 -16.60 11.67 7.53
C THR A 141 -15.48 11.13 8.41
N LEU A 142 -14.46 11.95 8.68
CA LEU A 142 -13.40 11.66 9.62
C LEU A 142 -13.41 12.69 10.74
N GLN A 143 -13.11 12.26 11.96
CA GLN A 143 -13.04 13.11 13.16
C GLN A 143 -11.62 13.12 13.71
N ASP A 144 -11.37 14.10 14.57
CA ASP A 144 -10.14 14.17 15.35
C ASP A 144 -9.93 12.88 16.16
N GLY A 145 -8.73 12.30 16.12
CA GLY A 145 -8.38 11.04 16.76
C GLY A 145 -8.74 9.77 15.96
N ASP A 146 -9.43 9.88 14.81
CA ASP A 146 -9.64 8.71 13.95
C ASP A 146 -8.30 8.16 13.46
N ILE A 147 -8.15 6.83 13.46
CA ILE A 147 -7.01 6.16 12.86
C ILE A 147 -7.39 5.70 11.45
N ILE A 148 -6.78 6.29 10.44
CA ILE A 148 -7.00 5.93 9.04
C ILE A 148 -5.94 4.95 8.54
N ALA A 149 -6.37 3.95 7.78
CA ALA A 149 -5.51 3.00 7.07
C ALA A 149 -5.29 3.48 5.63
N CYS A 150 -4.04 3.51 5.19
CA CYS A 150 -3.61 4.19 3.96
C CYS A 150 -2.79 3.26 3.07
N GLU A 151 -3.05 3.32 1.77
CA GLU A 151 -2.34 2.61 0.71
C GLU A 151 -1.59 3.62 -0.17
N TRP A 152 -0.26 3.46 -0.33
CA TRP A 152 0.51 4.30 -1.23
C TRP A 152 0.08 4.12 -2.67
N LEU A 153 -0.09 5.21 -3.38
CA LEU A 153 -0.43 5.19 -4.79
C LEU A 153 0.81 5.40 -5.67
N PRO A 154 0.87 4.75 -6.84
CA PRO A 154 1.86 5.07 -7.85
C PRO A 154 1.63 6.49 -8.40
N ARG A 155 2.68 7.12 -8.95
CA ARG A 155 2.64 8.51 -9.44
C ARG A 155 1.66 8.76 -10.58
N ASP A 156 1.32 7.72 -11.33
CA ASP A 156 0.39 7.71 -12.46
C ASP A 156 -1.01 7.25 -12.09
N ALA A 157 -1.32 7.16 -10.80
CA ALA A 157 -2.63 6.74 -10.34
C ALA A 157 -3.72 7.75 -10.71
N GLU A 158 -4.89 7.24 -11.10
CA GLU A 158 -6.10 8.06 -11.26
C GLU A 158 -6.76 8.29 -9.91
N TYR A 159 -7.12 9.54 -9.62
CA TYR A 159 -7.81 9.91 -8.40
C TYR A 159 -9.33 9.89 -8.58
N LYS A 160 -10.03 9.28 -7.64
CA LYS A 160 -11.50 9.20 -7.61
C LYS A 160 -12.04 10.25 -6.65
N LYS A 161 -12.99 11.05 -7.11
CA LYS A 161 -13.58 12.17 -6.33
C LYS A 161 -14.27 11.73 -5.04
N ASP A 162 -14.78 10.48 -5.00
CA ASP A 162 -15.48 9.91 -3.84
C ASP A 162 -14.54 9.35 -2.76
N LYS A 163 -13.23 9.36 -3.00
CA LYS A 163 -12.22 8.82 -2.09
C LYS A 163 -11.51 9.94 -1.33
N ILE A 164 -10.94 9.57 -0.19
CA ILE A 164 -10.12 10.42 0.65
C ILE A 164 -8.67 10.03 0.45
N TYR A 165 -7.79 11.01 0.44
CA TYR A 165 -6.36 10.85 0.20
C TYR A 165 -5.55 11.57 1.25
N VAL A 166 -4.37 11.03 1.52
CA VAL A 166 -3.31 11.69 2.27
C VAL A 166 -2.30 12.20 1.25
N LEU A 167 -2.09 13.50 1.23
CA LEU A 167 -1.03 14.16 0.47
C LEU A 167 0.14 14.41 1.41
N ASP A 168 1.26 13.78 1.16
CA ASP A 168 2.52 14.02 1.84
C ASP A 168 3.27 15.10 1.07
N THR A 169 3.44 16.27 1.65
CA THR A 169 4.05 17.43 1.01
C THR A 169 5.28 17.92 1.78
N ASN A 170 6.08 18.77 1.16
CA ASN A 170 7.22 19.41 1.81
C ASN A 170 6.84 20.25 3.05
N GLU A 171 5.57 20.62 3.17
CA GLU A 171 5.05 21.47 4.26
C GLU A 171 4.29 20.64 5.31
N GLY A 172 4.09 19.36 5.07
CA GLY A 172 3.37 18.44 5.95
C GLY A 172 2.39 17.55 5.20
N ALA A 173 1.67 16.73 5.95
CA ALA A 173 0.64 15.86 5.41
C ALA A 173 -0.75 16.46 5.59
N VAL A 174 -1.62 16.30 4.57
CA VAL A 174 -3.02 16.72 4.64
C VAL A 174 -3.94 15.58 4.20
N VAL A 175 -5.09 15.47 4.85
CA VAL A 175 -6.15 14.51 4.48
C VAL A 175 -7.29 15.27 3.83
N LYS A 176 -7.55 14.97 2.54
CA LYS A 176 -8.57 15.67 1.75
C LYS A 176 -9.18 14.75 0.69
N ARG A 177 -10.33 15.15 0.15
CA ARG A 177 -10.74 14.70 -1.18
C ARG A 177 -9.98 15.51 -2.20
N ILE A 178 -9.57 14.87 -3.31
CA ILE A 178 -8.75 15.55 -4.30
C ILE A 178 -9.31 15.42 -5.70
N THR A 179 -9.03 16.44 -6.52
CA THR A 179 -9.17 16.39 -7.97
C THR A 179 -7.89 16.93 -8.61
N ASN A 180 -7.45 16.23 -9.66
CA ASN A 180 -6.25 16.63 -10.40
C ASN A 180 -6.63 17.54 -11.57
N ASP A 181 -5.94 18.67 -11.70
CA ASP A 181 -6.05 19.60 -12.82
C ASP A 181 -4.64 19.88 -13.40
N GLY A 182 -4.00 18.80 -13.86
CA GLY A 182 -2.68 18.88 -14.47
C GLY A 182 -1.56 19.18 -13.48
N ASN A 183 -1.21 20.44 -13.32
CA ASN A 183 -0.09 20.87 -12.45
C ASN A 183 -0.49 21.14 -11.00
N VAL A 184 -1.78 21.10 -10.69
CA VAL A 184 -2.28 21.39 -9.35
C VAL A 184 -3.27 20.33 -8.90
N ILE A 185 -3.28 20.07 -7.61
CA ILE A 185 -4.28 19.23 -6.94
C ILE A 185 -5.22 20.17 -6.17
N HIS A 186 -6.50 20.11 -6.52
CA HIS A 186 -7.55 20.77 -5.73
C HIS A 186 -7.89 19.90 -4.54
N CYS A 187 -7.79 20.46 -3.36
CA CYS A 187 -8.07 19.83 -2.08
C CYS A 187 -9.41 20.31 -1.53
N HIS A 188 -10.33 19.38 -1.29
CA HIS A 188 -11.66 19.65 -0.78
C HIS A 188 -11.80 19.08 0.62
N SER A 189 -12.31 19.89 1.54
CA SER A 189 -12.67 19.48 2.90
C SER A 189 -14.12 19.03 2.94
N ASP A 190 -14.41 17.96 3.70
CA ASP A 190 -15.81 17.54 3.92
C ASP A 190 -16.52 18.51 4.88
N ASN A 191 -15.79 19.18 5.74
CA ASN A 191 -16.33 20.21 6.64
C ASN A 191 -16.45 21.56 5.91
N PRO A 192 -17.67 22.09 5.73
CA PRO A 192 -17.90 23.32 4.98
C PRO A 192 -17.35 24.61 5.63
N LYS A 193 -16.86 24.51 6.87
CA LYS A 193 -16.15 25.62 7.51
C LYS A 193 -14.80 25.93 6.83
N TYR A 194 -14.25 24.93 6.13
CA TYR A 194 -12.94 25.01 5.49
C TYR A 194 -13.11 25.26 4.00
N LYS A 195 -12.39 26.26 3.50
CA LYS A 195 -12.35 26.56 2.06
C LYS A 195 -11.46 25.55 1.35
N ASP A 196 -11.82 25.27 0.12
CA ASP A 196 -10.98 24.51 -0.80
C ASP A 196 -9.68 25.28 -1.05
N PHE A 197 -8.60 24.54 -1.27
CA PHE A 197 -7.29 25.08 -1.60
C PHE A 197 -6.60 24.22 -2.65
N ILE A 198 -5.51 24.73 -3.20
CA ILE A 198 -4.73 24.03 -4.20
C ILE A 198 -3.33 23.70 -3.67
N VAL A 199 -2.79 22.56 -4.11
CA VAL A 199 -1.43 22.13 -3.85
C VAL A 199 -0.72 21.93 -5.18
N ASP A 200 0.48 22.50 -5.33
CA ASP A 200 1.32 22.27 -6.50
C ASP A 200 1.80 20.81 -6.52
N VAL A 201 1.64 20.14 -7.66
CA VAL A 201 2.07 18.75 -7.82
C VAL A 201 3.57 18.55 -7.49
N TYR A 202 4.41 19.57 -7.76
CA TYR A 202 5.84 19.52 -7.48
C TYR A 202 6.17 19.60 -5.98
N SER A 203 5.25 20.08 -5.13
CA SER A 203 5.42 20.08 -3.68
C SER A 203 5.02 18.76 -3.03
N ILE A 204 4.37 17.87 -3.78
CA ILE A 204 3.88 16.58 -3.29
C ILE A 204 4.97 15.53 -3.42
N LEU A 205 5.35 14.95 -2.29
CA LEU A 205 6.33 13.88 -2.21
C LEU A 205 5.69 12.53 -2.56
N ARG A 206 4.53 12.24 -1.95
CA ARG A 206 3.79 10.98 -2.11
C ARG A 206 2.29 11.21 -1.90
N ILE A 207 1.48 10.32 -2.43
CA ILE A 207 0.03 10.30 -2.21
C ILE A 207 -0.36 8.92 -1.74
N ALA A 208 -1.21 8.85 -0.72
CA ALA A 208 -1.83 7.61 -0.29
C ALA A 208 -3.36 7.74 -0.33
N ARG A 209 -4.03 6.62 -0.60
CA ARG A 209 -5.49 6.52 -0.55
C ARG A 209 -5.91 5.98 0.81
N VAL A 210 -6.90 6.60 1.43
CA VAL A 210 -7.55 6.05 2.63
C VAL A 210 -8.43 4.88 2.21
N VAL A 211 -8.17 3.70 2.80
CA VAL A 211 -8.90 2.46 2.52
C VAL A 211 -9.87 2.08 3.63
N GLY A 212 -9.74 2.69 4.79
CA GLY A 212 -10.63 2.50 5.93
C GLY A 212 -10.22 3.36 7.12
N PHE A 213 -11.03 3.40 8.16
CA PHE A 213 -10.71 4.07 9.42
C PHE A 213 -11.31 3.34 10.61
N VAL A 214 -10.74 3.57 11.78
CA VAL A 214 -11.25 3.14 13.09
C VAL A 214 -11.46 4.36 13.96
N ARG A 215 -12.57 4.37 14.67
CA ARG A 215 -12.93 5.40 15.66
C ARG A 215 -13.12 4.73 17.01
N GLU A 216 -12.49 5.28 18.04
CA GLU A 216 -12.80 4.94 19.41
C GLU A 216 -14.09 5.64 19.83
N LEU A 217 -14.97 4.93 20.55
CA LEU A 217 -16.28 5.43 20.99
C LEU A 217 -16.17 6.05 22.39
#